data_01b7508c277a174fe20559756ebf2ff7
#
_entry.id   01b7508c277a174fe20559756ebf2ff7
#
_cell.length_a   1.000
_cell.length_b   1.000
_cell.length_c   1.000
_cell.angle_alpha   90.00
_cell.angle_beta   90.00
_cell.angle_gamma   90.00
#
_symmetry.space_group_name_H-M   'P 1'
#
loop_
_entity.id
_entity.type
_entity.pdbx_description
1 polymer ?
#
loop_
_entity_poly.entity_id
_entity_poly.type
_entity_poly.pdbx_seq_one_letter_code
_entity_poly.pdbx_strand_id
1 'polypeptide(L)'
;MNTVLGKAMVVLSAFTADDHGVGFAELQRRTGLPKATLHRLLTELVAVRLLDRDDSRYRLGRQLFELGMRASVERGLIEVATPFMEDLYERTHETVHLGVLEDSEVVYVAKIGGHRQASSPSRIGGRMPLHCTAIGKALLAHAPDELRSQVLTGPLPRRTPRTITAPGMLAKQLDAIVEAGVSFEFEEAAVGIVCVAAPVLDASDRPIAAVSATGPITRFRPQAHATQVRAAAAGISATLARRPRTESHTP
;
A
#
# COMPACT_ATOMS: atom_id res chain seq x y z
N MET A 1 -2.47 -21.59 -10.79
CA MET A 1 -3.72 -21.65 -10.00
C MET A 1 -4.84 -22.20 -10.89
N ASN A 2 -5.15 -23.50 -10.78
CA ASN A 2 -6.09 -24.15 -11.73
C ASN A 2 -7.49 -24.38 -11.12
N THR A 3 -7.75 -23.88 -9.91
CA THR A 3 -9.04 -24.00 -9.23
C THR A 3 -10.04 -22.96 -9.73
N VAL A 4 -11.34 -23.18 -9.54
CA VAL A 4 -12.41 -22.23 -9.88
C VAL A 4 -12.20 -20.92 -9.12
N LEU A 5 -11.91 -20.97 -7.81
CA LEU A 5 -11.64 -19.80 -6.99
C LEU A 5 -10.40 -19.03 -7.49
N GLY A 6 -9.31 -19.74 -7.83
CA GLY A 6 -8.12 -19.10 -8.38
C GLY A 6 -8.39 -18.37 -9.69
N LYS A 7 -9.20 -18.95 -10.58
CA LYS A 7 -9.62 -18.30 -11.83
C LYS A 7 -10.55 -17.10 -11.59
N ALA A 8 -11.44 -17.17 -10.59
CA ALA A 8 -12.28 -16.05 -10.18
C ALA A 8 -11.42 -14.89 -9.66
N MET A 9 -10.40 -15.16 -8.84
CA MET A 9 -9.44 -14.14 -8.39
C MET A 9 -8.66 -13.52 -9.55
N VAL A 10 -8.25 -14.31 -10.57
CA VAL A 10 -7.63 -13.77 -11.79
C VAL A 10 -8.55 -12.78 -12.49
N VAL A 11 -9.85 -13.08 -12.58
CA VAL A 11 -10.83 -12.17 -13.19
C VAL A 11 -10.98 -10.88 -12.37
N LEU A 12 -11.15 -11.00 -11.04
CA LEU A 12 -11.29 -9.83 -10.16
C LEU A 12 -10.03 -8.95 -10.16
N SER A 13 -8.84 -9.56 -10.16
CA SER A 13 -7.56 -8.85 -10.20
C SER A 13 -7.23 -8.23 -11.57
N ALA A 14 -7.99 -8.56 -12.63
CA ALA A 14 -7.79 -7.98 -13.94
C ALA A 14 -8.35 -6.55 -14.07
N PHE A 15 -9.14 -6.09 -13.08
CA PHE A 15 -9.62 -4.71 -13.03
C PHE A 15 -8.58 -3.79 -12.39
N THR A 16 -8.39 -2.62 -12.97
CA THR A 16 -7.55 -1.55 -12.43
C THR A 16 -8.41 -0.46 -11.81
N ALA A 17 -7.81 0.42 -10.99
CA ALA A 17 -8.53 1.54 -10.39
C ALA A 17 -9.05 2.57 -11.40
N ASP A 18 -8.45 2.62 -12.60
CA ASP A 18 -8.79 3.56 -13.67
C ASP A 18 -9.88 3.01 -14.59
N ASP A 19 -10.31 1.76 -14.37
CA ASP A 19 -11.35 1.14 -15.20
C ASP A 19 -12.75 1.63 -14.78
N HIS A 20 -13.38 2.41 -15.63
CA HIS A 20 -14.80 2.79 -15.48
C HIS A 20 -15.77 1.71 -15.97
N GLY A 21 -15.25 0.59 -16.49
CA GLY A 21 -15.96 -0.57 -16.98
C GLY A 21 -15.16 -1.25 -18.08
N VAL A 22 -15.03 -2.58 -17.99
CA VAL A 22 -14.19 -3.39 -18.87
C VAL A 22 -15.07 -4.34 -19.68
N GLY A 23 -14.89 -4.34 -21.01
CA GLY A 23 -15.62 -5.24 -21.91
C GLY A 23 -15.08 -6.67 -21.87
N PHE A 24 -15.90 -7.63 -22.34
CA PHE A 24 -15.54 -9.06 -22.34
C PHE A 24 -14.21 -9.35 -23.06
N ALA A 25 -14.00 -8.78 -24.26
CA ALA A 25 -12.78 -9.02 -25.05
C ALA A 25 -11.52 -8.55 -24.31
N GLU A 26 -11.59 -7.41 -23.65
CA GLU A 26 -10.48 -6.86 -22.87
C GLU A 26 -10.21 -7.72 -21.61
N LEU A 27 -11.25 -8.16 -20.90
CA LEU A 27 -11.09 -9.10 -19.78
C LEU A 27 -10.48 -10.42 -20.24
N GLN A 28 -10.88 -10.93 -21.44
CA GLN A 28 -10.28 -12.13 -22.00
C GLN A 28 -8.78 -11.94 -22.30
N ARG A 29 -8.41 -10.81 -22.85
CA ARG A 29 -7.01 -10.45 -23.13
C ARG A 29 -6.19 -10.34 -21.84
N ARG A 30 -6.72 -9.66 -20.81
CA ARG A 30 -6.03 -9.45 -19.52
C ARG A 30 -5.87 -10.74 -18.71
N THR A 31 -6.88 -11.61 -18.73
CA THR A 31 -6.90 -12.83 -17.93
C THR A 31 -6.25 -14.04 -18.62
N GLY A 32 -6.20 -14.04 -19.96
CA GLY A 32 -5.78 -15.19 -20.75
C GLY A 32 -6.71 -16.40 -20.67
N LEU A 33 -7.89 -16.28 -20.04
CA LEU A 33 -8.81 -17.39 -19.83
C LEU A 33 -9.54 -17.77 -21.13
N PRO A 34 -9.83 -19.07 -21.36
CA PRO A 34 -10.67 -19.52 -22.47
C PRO A 34 -12.05 -18.85 -22.40
N LYS A 35 -12.60 -18.47 -23.57
CA LYS A 35 -13.87 -17.75 -23.71
C LYS A 35 -15.02 -18.34 -22.89
N ALA A 36 -15.22 -19.66 -22.98
CA ALA A 36 -16.28 -20.35 -22.26
C ALA A 36 -16.10 -20.29 -20.72
N THR A 37 -14.85 -20.43 -20.25
CA THR A 37 -14.51 -20.34 -18.82
C THR A 37 -14.76 -18.93 -18.31
N LEU A 38 -14.27 -17.91 -19.03
CA LEU A 38 -14.46 -16.51 -18.65
C LEU A 38 -15.95 -16.15 -18.61
N HIS A 39 -16.73 -16.54 -19.62
CA HIS A 39 -18.16 -16.26 -19.67
C HIS A 39 -18.90 -16.84 -18.45
N ARG A 40 -18.64 -18.10 -18.11
CA ARG A 40 -19.23 -18.72 -16.93
C ARG A 40 -18.86 -18.01 -15.64
N LEU A 41 -17.56 -17.69 -15.45
CA LEU A 41 -17.09 -16.97 -14.25
C LEU A 41 -17.72 -15.58 -14.15
N LEU A 42 -17.80 -14.83 -15.24
CA LEU A 42 -18.44 -13.50 -15.23
C LEU A 42 -19.92 -13.60 -14.84
N THR A 43 -20.64 -14.61 -15.35
CA THR A 43 -22.05 -14.85 -14.99
C THR A 43 -22.19 -15.16 -13.49
N GLU A 44 -21.35 -16.05 -12.97
CA GLU A 44 -21.36 -16.41 -11.54
C GLU A 44 -20.99 -15.22 -10.65
N LEU A 45 -19.93 -14.46 -11.00
CA LEU A 45 -19.48 -13.29 -10.24
C LEU A 45 -20.52 -12.16 -10.23
N VAL A 46 -21.28 -11.97 -11.31
CA VAL A 46 -22.41 -11.05 -11.34
C VAL A 46 -23.55 -11.54 -10.47
N ALA A 47 -23.89 -12.83 -10.52
CA ALA A 47 -24.95 -13.41 -9.70
C ALA A 47 -24.69 -13.24 -8.19
N VAL A 48 -23.42 -13.33 -7.74
CA VAL A 48 -23.02 -13.11 -6.35
C VAL A 48 -22.61 -11.65 -6.05
N ARG A 49 -22.85 -10.70 -6.96
CA ARG A 49 -22.56 -9.26 -6.82
C ARG A 49 -21.08 -8.91 -6.57
N LEU A 50 -20.16 -9.79 -6.88
CA LEU A 50 -18.73 -9.47 -6.90
C LEU A 50 -18.35 -8.68 -8.15
N LEU A 51 -19.16 -8.79 -9.22
CA LEU A 51 -19.14 -7.91 -10.38
C LEU A 51 -20.53 -7.31 -10.59
N ASP A 52 -20.55 -6.08 -11.07
CA ASP A 52 -21.73 -5.45 -11.68
C ASP A 52 -21.58 -5.48 -13.19
N ARG A 53 -22.69 -5.66 -13.90
CA ARG A 53 -22.74 -5.59 -15.35
C ARG A 53 -23.65 -4.44 -15.78
N ASP A 54 -23.10 -3.57 -16.61
CA ASP A 54 -23.80 -2.45 -17.24
C ASP A 54 -23.67 -2.62 -18.75
N ASP A 55 -24.76 -2.99 -19.40
CA ASP A 55 -24.80 -3.39 -20.81
C ASP A 55 -23.78 -4.47 -21.18
N SER A 56 -22.70 -4.07 -21.89
CA SER A 56 -21.61 -4.95 -22.32
C SER A 56 -20.34 -4.83 -21.47
N ARG A 57 -20.36 -4.02 -20.41
CA ARG A 57 -19.20 -3.75 -19.54
C ARG A 57 -19.39 -4.33 -18.17
N TYR A 58 -18.28 -4.73 -17.56
CA TYR A 58 -18.20 -5.26 -16.19
C TYR A 58 -17.43 -4.28 -15.31
N ARG A 59 -17.83 -4.16 -14.05
CA ARG A 59 -17.18 -3.39 -12.99
C ARG A 59 -17.06 -4.24 -11.74
N LEU A 60 -16.12 -3.90 -10.85
CA LEU A 60 -16.10 -4.48 -9.50
C LEU A 60 -17.39 -4.12 -8.76
N GLY A 61 -18.06 -5.13 -8.22
CA GLY A 61 -19.35 -5.00 -7.55
C GLY A 61 -19.21 -4.42 -6.13
N ARG A 62 -20.28 -3.78 -5.64
CA ARG A 62 -20.34 -3.21 -4.29
C ARG A 62 -20.09 -4.24 -3.19
N GLN A 63 -20.42 -5.50 -3.41
CA GLN A 63 -20.19 -6.59 -2.45
C GLN A 63 -18.72 -6.73 -2.06
N LEU A 64 -17.78 -6.43 -2.97
CA LEU A 64 -16.34 -6.43 -2.64
C LEU A 64 -15.99 -5.35 -1.61
N PHE A 65 -16.57 -4.16 -1.74
CA PHE A 65 -16.40 -3.10 -0.74
C PHE A 65 -16.99 -3.51 0.61
N GLU A 66 -18.20 -4.07 0.63
CA GLU A 66 -18.86 -4.52 1.86
C GLU A 66 -18.06 -5.62 2.57
N LEU A 67 -17.49 -6.56 1.81
CA LEU A 67 -16.61 -7.61 2.35
C LEU A 67 -15.29 -7.01 2.87
N GLY A 68 -14.67 -6.12 2.10
CA GLY A 68 -13.44 -5.44 2.50
C GLY A 68 -13.61 -4.63 3.78
N MET A 69 -14.77 -3.98 3.96
CA MET A 69 -15.08 -3.24 5.19
C MET A 69 -15.28 -4.14 6.43
N ARG A 70 -15.46 -5.43 6.25
CA ARG A 70 -15.51 -6.41 7.35
C ARG A 70 -14.15 -6.98 7.72
N ALA A 71 -13.13 -6.83 6.87
CA ALA A 71 -11.76 -7.18 7.20
C ALA A 71 -11.31 -6.33 8.38
N SER A 72 -11.01 -6.99 9.52
CA SER A 72 -10.88 -6.31 10.82
C SER A 72 -9.47 -5.78 11.10
N VAL A 73 -8.48 -6.22 10.35
CA VAL A 73 -7.06 -6.02 10.70
C VAL A 73 -6.66 -4.53 10.61
N GLU A 74 -7.12 -3.81 9.58
CA GLU A 74 -6.71 -2.42 9.37
C GLU A 74 -7.71 -1.39 9.91
N ARG A 75 -8.94 -1.78 10.23
CA ARG A 75 -9.97 -0.83 10.69
C ARG A 75 -9.53 -0.09 11.95
N GLY A 76 -9.10 -0.81 12.97
CA GLY A 76 -8.62 -0.22 14.21
C GLY A 76 -7.37 0.64 14.00
N LEU A 77 -6.49 0.24 13.09
CA LEU A 77 -5.30 1.00 12.71
C LEU A 77 -5.68 2.30 12.01
N ILE A 78 -6.57 2.26 11.01
CA ILE A 78 -7.00 3.44 10.25
C ILE A 78 -7.69 4.45 11.18
N GLU A 79 -8.60 3.98 12.06
CA GLU A 79 -9.28 4.84 13.04
C GLU A 79 -8.30 5.57 13.95
N VAL A 80 -7.28 4.86 14.45
CA VAL A 80 -6.25 5.47 15.30
C VAL A 80 -5.35 6.41 14.51
N ALA A 81 -4.98 6.04 13.29
CA ALA A 81 -4.04 6.82 12.50
C ALA A 81 -4.65 8.10 11.91
N THR A 82 -5.95 8.12 11.64
CA THR A 82 -6.62 9.23 10.96
C THR A 82 -6.33 10.60 11.58
N PRO A 83 -6.50 10.86 12.88
CA PRO A 83 -6.25 12.20 13.44
C PRO A 83 -4.78 12.63 13.32
N PHE A 84 -3.83 11.70 13.40
CA PHE A 84 -2.40 12.00 13.19
C PHE A 84 -2.08 12.27 11.74
N MET A 85 -2.75 11.59 10.81
CA MET A 85 -2.60 11.84 9.38
C MET A 85 -3.19 13.19 8.98
N GLU A 86 -4.33 13.58 9.57
CA GLU A 86 -4.96 14.89 9.37
C GLU A 86 -4.06 16.02 9.89
N ASP A 87 -3.51 15.92 11.10
CA ASP A 87 -2.55 16.89 11.65
C ASP A 87 -1.30 17.01 10.76
N LEU A 88 -0.78 15.87 10.28
CA LEU A 88 0.37 15.86 9.37
C LEU A 88 0.03 16.52 8.04
N TYR A 89 -1.17 16.30 7.50
CA TYR A 89 -1.66 16.96 6.29
C TYR A 89 -1.77 18.48 6.48
N GLU A 90 -2.38 18.94 7.57
CA GLU A 90 -2.53 20.38 7.88
C GLU A 90 -1.17 21.10 7.99
N ARG A 91 -0.13 20.40 8.47
CA ARG A 91 1.22 20.94 8.59
C ARG A 91 2.02 20.94 7.29
N THR A 92 1.75 19.96 6.41
CA THR A 92 2.56 19.78 5.19
C THR A 92 1.84 20.24 3.94
N HIS A 93 0.51 20.21 3.93
CA HIS A 93 -0.37 20.38 2.77
C HIS A 93 0.00 19.44 1.60
N GLU A 94 0.69 18.33 1.92
CA GLU A 94 1.11 17.30 0.96
C GLU A 94 0.38 15.99 1.22
N THR A 95 0.45 15.05 0.29
CA THR A 95 -0.26 13.79 0.42
C THR A 95 0.30 12.94 1.57
N VAL A 96 -0.56 12.56 2.51
CA VAL A 96 -0.23 11.67 3.61
C VAL A 96 -0.77 10.28 3.33
N HIS A 97 0.07 9.26 3.53
CA HIS A 97 -0.32 7.87 3.35
C HIS A 97 -0.08 7.06 4.61
N LEU A 98 -0.90 6.03 4.79
CA LEU A 98 -0.67 4.93 5.71
C LEU A 98 -0.53 3.65 4.88
N GLY A 99 0.54 2.90 5.10
CA GLY A 99 0.79 1.64 4.42
C GLY A 99 1.15 0.54 5.41
N VAL A 100 0.76 -0.67 5.09
CA VAL A 100 1.07 -1.89 5.85
C VAL A 100 1.94 -2.81 5.01
N LEU A 101 2.64 -3.72 5.69
CA LEU A 101 3.43 -4.76 5.06
C LEU A 101 2.52 -5.96 4.76
N GLU A 102 2.47 -6.38 3.53
CA GLU A 102 1.74 -7.57 3.10
C GLU A 102 2.62 -8.38 2.15
N ASP A 103 3.01 -9.57 2.58
CA ASP A 103 4.04 -10.38 1.91
C ASP A 103 5.37 -9.61 1.77
N SER A 104 5.74 -9.25 0.56
CA SER A 104 6.97 -8.50 0.23
C SER A 104 6.66 -7.14 -0.41
N GLU A 105 5.49 -6.56 -0.15
CA GLU A 105 5.04 -5.31 -0.71
C GLU A 105 4.40 -4.40 0.34
N VAL A 106 4.29 -3.11 0.02
CA VAL A 106 3.45 -2.16 0.75
C VAL A 106 2.04 -2.22 0.19
N VAL A 107 1.04 -2.35 1.05
CA VAL A 107 -0.36 -2.07 0.72
C VAL A 107 -0.76 -0.76 1.36
N TYR A 108 -1.26 0.20 0.56
CA TYR A 108 -1.75 1.47 1.07
C TYR A 108 -3.17 1.32 1.59
N VAL A 109 -3.38 1.55 2.89
CA VAL A 109 -4.67 1.35 3.57
C VAL A 109 -5.42 2.66 3.82
N ALA A 110 -4.71 3.79 3.87
CA ALA A 110 -5.33 5.11 3.95
C ALA A 110 -4.50 6.17 3.19
N LYS A 111 -5.19 7.21 2.73
CA LYS A 111 -4.59 8.35 2.02
C LYS A 111 -5.39 9.61 2.31
N ILE A 112 -4.70 10.68 2.73
CA ILE A 112 -5.24 12.03 2.86
C ILE A 112 -4.48 12.93 1.88
N GLY A 113 -5.21 13.75 1.15
CA GLY A 113 -4.56 14.68 0.22
C GLY A 113 -5.55 15.70 -0.34
N GLY A 114 -5.04 16.83 -0.80
CA GLY A 114 -5.80 17.96 -1.32
C GLY A 114 -5.71 18.11 -2.84
N HIS A 115 -6.26 19.24 -3.34
CA HIS A 115 -6.36 19.53 -4.77
C HIS A 115 -5.03 19.72 -5.52
N ARG A 116 -3.92 19.88 -4.80
CA ARG A 116 -2.57 20.06 -5.37
C ARG A 116 -1.70 18.81 -5.23
N GLN A 117 -2.32 17.64 -5.19
CA GLN A 117 -1.59 16.38 -5.03
C GLN A 117 -0.55 16.19 -6.14
N ALA A 118 0.62 15.67 -5.74
CA ALA A 118 1.54 15.11 -6.71
C ALA A 118 0.90 13.88 -7.37
N SER A 119 1.10 13.72 -8.66
CA SER A 119 0.69 12.50 -9.38
C SER A 119 1.55 11.33 -8.89
N SER A 120 1.14 10.72 -7.79
CA SER A 120 1.81 9.57 -7.19
C SER A 120 1.14 8.27 -7.67
N PRO A 121 1.91 7.21 -7.95
CA PRO A 121 1.36 5.90 -8.30
C PRO A 121 0.62 5.22 -7.12
N SER A 122 0.72 5.77 -5.90
CA SER A 122 0.07 5.23 -4.70
C SER A 122 -1.44 5.50 -4.68
N ARG A 123 -2.21 4.46 -4.41
CA ARG A 123 -3.68 4.52 -4.22
C ARG A 123 -4.09 3.59 -3.10
N ILE A 124 -5.22 3.87 -2.45
CA ILE A 124 -5.78 2.96 -1.43
C ILE A 124 -6.04 1.59 -2.07
N GLY A 125 -5.63 0.52 -1.40
CA GLY A 125 -5.64 -0.86 -1.92
C GLY A 125 -4.55 -1.16 -2.96
N GLY A 126 -3.74 -0.16 -3.36
CA GLY A 126 -2.63 -0.35 -4.29
C GLY A 126 -1.40 -0.93 -3.59
N ARG A 127 -0.62 -1.71 -4.34
CA ARG A 127 0.64 -2.32 -3.90
C ARG A 127 1.84 -1.61 -4.50
N MET A 128 2.89 -1.45 -3.70
CA MET A 128 4.16 -0.86 -4.14
C MET A 128 5.35 -1.64 -3.55
N PRO A 129 6.48 -1.69 -4.28
CA PRO A 129 7.66 -2.39 -3.80
C PRO A 129 8.24 -1.79 -2.50
N LEU A 130 8.80 -2.64 -1.64
CA LEU A 130 9.46 -2.22 -0.40
C LEU A 130 10.74 -1.41 -0.66
N HIS A 131 11.53 -1.76 -1.66
CA HIS A 131 12.88 -1.23 -1.85
C HIS A 131 12.96 0.22 -2.35
N CYS A 132 11.90 0.75 -2.96
CA CYS A 132 11.95 2.05 -3.64
C CYS A 132 10.89 3.05 -3.17
N THR A 133 10.17 2.76 -2.08
CA THR A 133 9.22 3.69 -1.45
C THR A 133 9.68 4.03 -0.04
N ALA A 134 9.42 5.24 0.45
CA ALA A 134 9.77 5.62 1.82
C ALA A 134 9.05 4.72 2.84
N ILE A 135 7.73 4.49 2.68
CA ILE A 135 6.98 3.54 3.52
C ILE A 135 7.59 2.15 3.46
N GLY A 136 7.90 1.66 2.25
CA GLY A 136 8.46 0.32 2.08
C GLY A 136 9.81 0.16 2.78
N LYS A 137 10.71 1.14 2.65
CA LYS A 137 12.00 1.11 3.33
C LYS A 137 11.85 1.23 4.85
N ALA A 138 10.90 2.04 5.35
CA ALA A 138 10.61 2.14 6.78
C ALA A 138 10.11 0.81 7.36
N LEU A 139 9.20 0.12 6.65
CA LEU A 139 8.70 -1.20 7.03
C LEU A 139 9.80 -2.26 6.97
N LEU A 140 10.55 -2.31 5.86
CA LEU A 140 11.60 -3.30 5.63
C LEU A 140 12.76 -3.18 6.63
N ALA A 141 13.08 -1.96 7.06
CA ALA A 141 14.13 -1.71 8.06
C ALA A 141 13.84 -2.38 9.41
N HIS A 142 12.55 -2.51 9.77
CA HIS A 142 12.09 -3.13 11.01
C HIS A 142 11.44 -4.51 10.81
N ALA A 143 11.47 -5.04 9.59
CA ALA A 143 10.92 -6.35 9.27
C ALA A 143 11.82 -7.48 9.82
N PRO A 144 11.28 -8.70 9.99
CA PRO A 144 12.08 -9.87 10.32
C PRO A 144 13.25 -10.08 9.34
N ASP A 145 14.38 -10.60 9.84
CA ASP A 145 15.60 -10.81 9.07
C ASP A 145 15.38 -11.69 7.82
N GLU A 146 14.46 -12.63 7.90
CA GLU A 146 14.09 -13.50 6.78
C GLU A 146 13.53 -12.70 5.61
N LEU A 147 12.60 -11.79 5.87
CA LEU A 147 12.00 -10.95 4.83
C LEU A 147 13.03 -9.94 4.30
N ARG A 148 13.80 -9.31 5.21
CA ARG A 148 14.87 -8.40 4.82
C ARG A 148 15.88 -9.09 3.91
N SER A 149 16.32 -10.29 4.26
CA SER A 149 17.22 -11.12 3.46
C SER A 149 16.60 -11.49 2.11
N GLN A 150 15.33 -11.93 2.12
CA GLN A 150 14.59 -12.25 0.90
C GLN A 150 14.56 -11.09 -0.09
N VAL A 151 14.27 -9.88 0.38
CA VAL A 151 14.23 -8.68 -0.48
C VAL A 151 15.63 -8.31 -0.98
N LEU A 152 16.65 -8.36 -0.12
CA LEU A 152 18.03 -8.02 -0.49
C LEU A 152 18.67 -9.02 -1.45
N THR A 153 18.28 -10.29 -1.43
CA THR A 153 18.77 -11.32 -2.35
C THR A 153 17.89 -11.50 -3.59
N GLY A 154 16.69 -10.93 -3.57
CA GLY A 154 15.75 -10.96 -4.67
C GLY A 154 15.99 -9.87 -5.72
N PRO A 155 15.15 -9.82 -6.76
CA PRO A 155 15.22 -8.78 -7.77
C PRO A 155 14.77 -7.43 -7.20
N LEU A 156 15.56 -6.38 -7.46
CA LEU A 156 15.23 -4.98 -7.17
C LEU A 156 14.91 -4.24 -8.48
N PRO A 157 13.67 -4.32 -9.01
CA PRO A 157 13.34 -3.79 -10.32
C PRO A 157 13.47 -2.27 -10.35
N ARG A 158 14.13 -1.77 -11.40
CA ARG A 158 14.28 -0.33 -11.65
C ARG A 158 12.96 0.27 -12.10
N ARG A 159 12.47 1.27 -11.39
CA ARG A 159 11.28 2.05 -11.75
C ARG A 159 11.64 3.42 -12.34
N THR A 160 12.74 3.98 -11.88
CA THR A 160 13.26 5.27 -12.35
C THR A 160 14.80 5.17 -12.47
N PRO A 161 15.47 6.15 -13.07
CA PRO A 161 16.93 6.22 -13.03
C PRO A 161 17.52 6.30 -11.62
N ARG A 162 16.74 6.75 -10.62
CA ARG A 162 17.17 6.90 -9.22
C ARG A 162 16.83 5.71 -8.33
N THR A 163 16.09 4.73 -8.82
CA THR A 163 15.78 3.50 -8.05
C THR A 163 17.06 2.81 -7.61
N ILE A 164 17.17 2.52 -6.32
CA ILE A 164 18.25 1.73 -5.77
C ILE A 164 18.05 0.27 -6.18
N THR A 165 19.00 -0.24 -6.97
CA THR A 165 19.00 -1.62 -7.47
C THR A 165 20.18 -2.44 -6.94
N ALA A 166 21.07 -1.81 -6.15
CA ALA A 166 22.21 -2.47 -5.53
C ALA A 166 21.86 -2.88 -4.09
N PRO A 167 21.83 -4.21 -3.78
CA PRO A 167 21.42 -4.70 -2.46
C PRO A 167 22.23 -4.10 -1.31
N GLY A 168 23.56 -3.95 -1.48
CA GLY A 168 24.41 -3.37 -0.44
C GLY A 168 24.15 -1.88 -0.17
N MET A 169 23.67 -1.12 -1.16
CA MET A 169 23.23 0.26 -0.94
C MET A 169 21.90 0.30 -0.18
N LEU A 170 20.97 -0.58 -0.55
CA LEU A 170 19.69 -0.71 0.17
C LEU A 170 19.93 -1.11 1.62
N ALA A 171 20.76 -2.14 1.88
CA ALA A 171 21.09 -2.60 3.23
C ALA A 171 21.61 -1.45 4.12
N LYS A 172 22.57 -0.65 3.62
CA LYS A 172 23.08 0.53 4.34
C LYS A 172 22.00 1.57 4.64
N GLN A 173 21.06 1.80 3.70
CA GLN A 173 19.93 2.69 3.97
C GLN A 173 19.00 2.13 5.05
N LEU A 174 18.73 0.81 5.04
CA LEU A 174 17.88 0.19 6.04
C LEU A 174 18.49 0.31 7.44
N ASP A 175 19.81 0.12 7.58
CA ASP A 175 20.52 0.31 8.84
C ASP A 175 20.39 1.76 9.34
N ALA A 176 20.62 2.73 8.46
CA ALA A 176 20.47 4.15 8.80
C ALA A 176 19.01 4.53 9.16
N ILE A 177 18.01 3.86 8.59
CA ILE A 177 16.60 4.07 8.91
C ILE A 177 16.29 3.59 10.33
N VAL A 178 16.83 2.44 10.75
CA VAL A 178 16.67 1.95 12.12
C VAL A 178 17.21 2.97 13.13
N GLU A 179 18.40 3.52 12.88
CA GLU A 179 19.03 4.53 13.76
C GLU A 179 18.26 5.86 13.77
N ALA A 180 17.82 6.33 12.61
CA ALA A 180 17.17 7.64 12.48
C ALA A 180 15.66 7.62 12.81
N GLY A 181 15.01 6.44 12.76
CA GLY A 181 13.56 6.29 12.89
C GLY A 181 12.77 6.94 11.75
N VAL A 182 13.41 7.19 10.61
CA VAL A 182 12.80 7.85 9.47
C VAL A 182 13.46 7.41 8.16
N SER A 183 12.66 7.28 7.13
CA SER A 183 13.07 6.88 5.78
C SER A 183 12.75 7.99 4.79
N PHE A 184 13.59 8.11 3.78
CA PHE A 184 13.42 9.06 2.68
C PHE A 184 13.39 8.34 1.33
N GLU A 185 12.67 8.91 0.39
CA GLU A 185 12.63 8.48 -1.00
C GLU A 185 12.76 9.72 -1.90
N PHE A 186 13.67 9.66 -2.87
CA PHE A 186 13.97 10.75 -3.79
C PHE A 186 13.87 10.27 -5.22
N GLU A 187 12.66 10.35 -5.80
CA GLU A 187 12.37 9.95 -7.17
C GLU A 187 12.70 8.47 -7.46
N GLU A 188 12.70 7.60 -6.46
CA GLU A 188 13.01 6.17 -6.62
C GLU A 188 11.81 5.38 -7.16
N ALA A 189 10.59 5.70 -6.70
CA ALA A 189 9.35 5.07 -7.13
C ALA A 189 8.73 5.73 -8.36
N ALA A 190 8.83 7.05 -8.45
CA ALA A 190 8.32 7.85 -9.56
C ALA A 190 9.13 9.15 -9.71
N VAL A 191 9.41 9.54 -10.96
CA VAL A 191 10.11 10.80 -11.26
C VAL A 191 9.28 11.99 -10.78
N GLY A 192 9.94 13.01 -10.20
CA GLY A 192 9.31 14.21 -9.69
C GLY A 192 8.69 14.08 -8.30
N ILE A 193 8.71 12.89 -7.69
CA ILE A 193 8.13 12.60 -6.37
C ILE A 193 9.23 12.39 -5.34
N VAL A 194 9.03 12.99 -4.16
CA VAL A 194 9.88 12.76 -2.98
C VAL A 194 9.00 12.50 -1.76
N CYS A 195 9.51 11.71 -0.82
CA CYS A 195 8.72 11.22 0.30
C CYS A 195 9.58 11.10 1.56
N VAL A 196 8.94 11.28 2.71
CA VAL A 196 9.48 10.93 4.03
C VAL A 196 8.47 10.04 4.75
N ALA A 197 8.94 8.97 5.41
CA ALA A 197 8.10 8.05 6.15
C ALA A 197 8.74 7.66 7.48
N ALA A 198 7.90 7.28 8.45
CA ALA A 198 8.33 6.71 9.70
C ALA A 198 7.53 5.46 10.04
N PRO A 199 8.15 4.45 10.65
CA PRO A 199 7.47 3.21 11.02
C PRO A 199 6.56 3.43 12.23
N VAL A 200 5.39 2.80 12.19
CA VAL A 200 4.51 2.60 13.33
C VAL A 200 4.83 1.23 13.91
N LEU A 201 5.37 1.19 15.12
CA LEU A 201 5.89 -0.04 15.72
C LEU A 201 4.97 -0.52 16.87
N ASP A 202 4.95 -1.83 17.10
CA ASP A 202 4.35 -2.43 18.28
C ASP A 202 5.32 -2.37 19.49
N ALA A 203 4.88 -2.89 20.64
CA ALA A 203 5.68 -2.93 21.87
C ALA A 203 6.95 -3.84 21.77
N SER A 204 7.09 -4.59 20.70
CA SER A 204 8.24 -5.46 20.40
C SER A 204 9.09 -4.92 19.25
N ASP A 205 8.96 -3.64 18.93
CA ASP A 205 9.62 -2.94 17.81
C ASP A 205 9.34 -3.56 16.42
N ARG A 206 8.25 -4.31 16.27
CA ARG A 206 7.84 -4.86 14.98
C ARG A 206 6.99 -3.86 14.23
N PRO A 207 7.17 -3.73 12.90
CA PRO A 207 6.43 -2.77 12.11
C PRO A 207 4.97 -3.23 11.90
N ILE A 208 4.02 -2.45 12.41
CA ILE A 208 2.58 -2.64 12.17
C ILE A 208 2.19 -1.93 10.88
N ALA A 209 2.72 -0.73 10.68
CA ALA A 209 2.44 0.15 9.54
C ALA A 209 3.59 1.14 9.35
N ALA A 210 3.47 2.00 8.34
CA ALA A 210 4.26 3.22 8.26
C ALA A 210 3.39 4.37 7.74
N VAL A 211 3.64 5.58 8.27
CA VAL A 211 3.00 6.82 7.83
C VAL A 211 3.98 7.68 7.04
N SER A 212 3.52 8.36 6.00
CA SER A 212 4.38 9.20 5.16
C SER A 212 3.75 10.50 4.75
N ALA A 213 4.60 11.50 4.44
CA ALA A 213 4.23 12.68 3.66
C ALA A 213 4.97 12.63 2.31
N THR A 214 4.23 12.87 1.23
CA THR A 214 4.69 12.72 -0.16
C THR A 214 4.31 13.95 -0.96
N GLY A 215 5.29 14.56 -1.63
CA GLY A 215 5.05 15.73 -2.46
C GLY A 215 5.95 15.80 -3.69
N PRO A 216 5.74 16.81 -4.57
CA PRO A 216 6.59 17.02 -5.73
C PRO A 216 7.95 17.59 -5.31
N ILE A 217 9.03 17.12 -5.94
CA ILE A 217 10.41 17.56 -5.67
C ILE A 217 10.60 19.07 -5.84
N THR A 218 9.75 19.71 -6.60
CA THR A 218 9.82 21.15 -6.89
C THR A 218 9.49 22.05 -5.68
N ARG A 219 8.67 21.53 -4.73
CA ARG A 219 8.23 22.32 -3.56
C ARG A 219 8.38 21.60 -2.23
N PHE A 220 8.30 20.27 -2.20
CA PHE A 220 8.37 19.50 -0.95
C PHE A 220 9.82 19.22 -0.57
N ARG A 221 10.13 19.41 0.71
CA ARG A 221 11.46 19.15 1.30
C ARG A 221 11.30 18.11 2.40
N PRO A 222 11.42 16.80 2.09
CA PRO A 222 11.10 15.72 3.02
C PRO A 222 11.90 15.80 4.34
N GLN A 223 13.15 16.23 4.31
CA GLN A 223 13.97 16.36 5.52
C GLN A 223 13.40 17.37 6.52
N ALA A 224 12.79 18.45 6.04
CA ALA A 224 12.17 19.47 6.90
C ALA A 224 10.96 18.93 7.70
N HIS A 225 10.37 17.84 7.23
CA HIS A 225 9.18 17.23 7.83
C HIS A 225 9.47 15.90 8.59
N ALA A 226 10.73 15.51 8.69
CA ALA A 226 11.13 14.26 9.35
C ALA A 226 10.64 14.16 10.80
N THR A 227 10.75 15.25 11.57
CA THR A 227 10.32 15.30 12.97
C THR A 227 8.81 15.15 13.10
N GLN A 228 8.02 15.81 12.24
CA GLN A 228 6.57 15.73 12.25
C GLN A 228 6.08 14.31 11.89
N VAL A 229 6.69 13.69 10.88
CA VAL A 229 6.33 12.33 10.45
C VAL A 229 6.68 11.31 11.54
N ARG A 230 7.85 11.43 12.19
CA ARG A 230 8.19 10.58 13.36
C ARG A 230 7.23 10.78 14.52
N ALA A 231 6.87 12.02 14.82
CA ALA A 231 5.92 12.32 15.91
C ALA A 231 4.54 11.71 15.62
N ALA A 232 4.05 11.79 14.38
CA ALA A 232 2.81 11.15 13.98
C ALA A 232 2.88 9.62 14.13
N ALA A 233 3.94 8.97 13.64
CA ALA A 233 4.15 7.54 13.79
C ALA A 233 4.20 7.10 15.26
N ALA A 234 4.96 7.81 16.09
CA ALA A 234 5.05 7.54 17.53
C ALA A 234 3.70 7.71 18.24
N GLY A 235 2.91 8.74 17.87
CA GLY A 235 1.57 8.96 18.40
C GLY A 235 0.61 7.83 18.04
N ILE A 236 0.65 7.34 16.81
CA ILE A 236 -0.13 6.17 16.35
C ILE A 236 0.29 4.94 17.17
N SER A 237 1.60 4.64 17.27
CA SER A 237 2.14 3.51 18.04
C SER A 237 1.68 3.55 19.51
N ALA A 238 1.82 4.70 20.18
CA ALA A 238 1.41 4.87 21.56
C ALA A 238 -0.10 4.70 21.76
N THR A 239 -0.91 5.15 20.82
CA THR A 239 -2.37 5.02 20.89
C THR A 239 -2.81 3.58 20.66
N LEU A 240 -2.20 2.87 19.73
CA LEU A 240 -2.46 1.45 19.49
C LEU A 240 -2.07 0.58 20.70
N ALA A 241 -0.93 0.87 21.34
CA ALA A 241 -0.48 0.14 22.52
C ALA A 241 -1.43 0.28 23.72
N ARG A 242 -2.22 1.36 23.80
CA ARG A 242 -3.22 1.59 24.87
C ARG A 242 -4.57 0.94 24.59
N ARG A 243 -4.88 0.55 23.35
CA ARG A 243 -6.12 -0.18 23.05
C ARG A 243 -6.01 -1.61 23.60
N PRO A 244 -6.99 -2.07 24.39
CA PRO A 244 -7.04 -3.48 24.77
C PRO A 244 -7.07 -4.31 23.48
N ARG A 245 -6.17 -5.30 23.37
CA ARG A 245 -6.22 -6.27 22.27
C ARG A 245 -7.58 -6.95 22.35
N THR A 246 -8.46 -6.62 21.45
CA THR A 246 -9.64 -7.46 21.21
C THR A 246 -9.08 -8.84 20.86
N GLU A 247 -9.24 -9.79 21.77
CA GLU A 247 -8.86 -11.17 21.56
C GLU A 247 -9.46 -11.61 20.23
N SER A 248 -8.59 -11.93 19.29
CA SER A 248 -9.00 -12.63 18.07
C SER A 248 -9.62 -13.95 18.58
N HIS A 249 -10.95 -14.03 18.52
CA HIS A 249 -11.65 -15.28 18.66
C HIS A 249 -11.11 -16.19 17.55
N THR A 250 -10.17 -17.02 17.94
CA THR A 250 -9.83 -18.22 17.17
C THR A 250 -10.97 -19.21 17.44
N PRO A 251 -11.69 -19.67 16.41
CA PRO A 251 -12.64 -20.76 16.55
C PRO A 251 -11.93 -22.09 16.80
#